data_93685da490a8ce5f1aa30b6f8817527f
#
_entry.id   93685da490a8ce5f1aa30b6f8817527f
#
_cell.length_a   1.000
_cell.length_b   1.000
_cell.length_c   1.000
_cell.angle_alpha   90.00
_cell.angle_beta   90.00
_cell.angle_gamma   90.00
#
_symmetry.space_group_name_H-M   'P 1'
#
loop_
_entity.id
_entity.type
_entity.pdbx_description
1 polymer ?
#
loop_
_entity_poly.entity_id
_entity_poly.type
_entity_poly.pdbx_seq_one_letter_code
_entity_poly.pdbx_strand_id
1 'polypeptide(L)'
;MPQQQLPLFAQGTTLITMQLGFTRNGEDITYLNGSMPVFIHRAEDLDAFRMITAQFVVNGHATQTQIAKAFGIPAISIKRAVKRFREQGPRGFFAPRATRGAAVLTPAVLKQAQQRLAEGLAPHAVADQLKIKRDTFSKAIRAGRLHASPKKSAALQMTSSKSVRTAHDSQAAMGMGTTNPRARVAASLGGLDAVAPEFLPALDIPRGGVMLALPALLALGLIDSTRGHLELPKGYYGLDSVLLLLAFMALARLPSIEALRYQAPGEWGDLLGLDRVPEVRTLRSKIRLLSDQGQIQPWSAQLSTAWMEAAPELAGTLYIDGHVRVYHGEQTRLPRHYVARQRLCLRATTDYWVNALDGQPFFVVNQVVDPGLIHVIEHDIVPRLERDVPDQPTHRGPGE
;
A
#
# COMPACT_ATOMS: atom_id res chain seq x y z
N MET A 1 46.13 27.46 11.32
CA MET A 1 45.11 28.32 10.70
C MET A 1 43.78 27.93 11.30
N PRO A 2 42.94 28.85 11.79
CA PRO A 2 41.61 28.48 12.28
C PRO A 2 40.80 28.00 11.09
N GLN A 3 40.22 26.81 11.24
CA GLN A 3 39.33 26.21 10.24
C GLN A 3 38.05 27.07 10.18
N GLN A 4 37.75 27.65 9.01
CA GLN A 4 36.48 28.33 8.79
C GLN A 4 35.37 27.30 8.87
N GLN A 5 34.52 27.42 9.88
CA GLN A 5 33.28 26.62 9.95
C GLN A 5 32.29 27.13 8.88
N LEU A 6 31.89 26.24 7.99
CA LEU A 6 30.83 26.53 7.04
C LEU A 6 29.53 26.84 7.81
N PRO A 7 28.73 27.82 7.37
CA PRO A 7 27.46 28.12 8.02
C PRO A 7 26.57 26.92 7.94
N LEU A 8 25.97 26.54 9.06
CA LEU A 8 25.09 25.38 9.16
C LEU A 8 23.79 25.53 8.30
N PHE A 9 23.41 26.77 8.03
CA PHE A 9 22.24 27.13 7.25
C PHE A 9 22.59 28.07 6.10
N ALA A 10 21.79 28.00 5.02
CA ALA A 10 21.89 28.94 3.90
C ALA A 10 21.50 30.36 4.34
N GLN A 11 22.01 31.38 3.61
CA GLN A 11 21.64 32.79 3.83
C GLN A 11 20.11 32.92 3.69
N GLY A 12 19.49 33.74 4.57
CA GLY A 12 18.04 33.98 4.57
C GLY A 12 17.23 32.96 5.39
N THR A 13 17.88 32.00 6.06
CA THR A 13 17.19 31.06 6.93
C THR A 13 16.82 31.69 8.27
N THR A 14 15.56 31.65 8.64
CA THR A 14 15.08 32.00 9.98
C THR A 14 15.25 30.81 10.92
N LEU A 15 16.00 30.97 12.00
CA LEU A 15 16.27 29.91 12.95
C LEU A 15 15.11 29.69 13.92
N ILE A 16 14.74 28.44 14.11
CA ILE A 16 13.83 27.99 15.18
C ILE A 16 14.67 27.48 16.36
N THR A 17 15.69 26.66 16.06
CA THR A 17 16.69 26.17 17.00
C THR A 17 18.09 26.21 16.34
N MET A 18 19.14 25.79 17.03
CA MET A 18 20.47 25.71 16.42
C MET A 18 20.56 24.71 15.25
N GLN A 19 19.63 23.76 15.15
CA GLN A 19 19.60 22.72 14.11
C GLN A 19 18.42 22.80 13.18
N LEU A 20 17.37 23.54 13.56
CA LEU A 20 16.12 23.65 12.80
C LEU A 20 15.89 25.10 12.41
N GLY A 21 15.66 25.34 11.13
CA GLY A 21 15.31 26.63 10.56
C GLY A 21 14.27 26.50 9.47
N PHE A 22 13.84 27.64 8.92
CA PHE A 22 13.00 27.68 7.73
C PHE A 22 13.37 28.84 6.81
N THR A 23 13.14 28.63 5.53
CA THR A 23 13.22 29.67 4.49
C THR A 23 11.85 29.89 3.87
N ARG A 24 11.62 31.10 3.41
CA ARG A 24 10.39 31.43 2.66
C ARG A 24 10.80 31.89 1.27
N ASN A 25 10.43 31.11 0.25
CA ASN A 25 10.66 31.40 -1.14
C ASN A 25 9.31 31.60 -1.85
N GLY A 26 8.90 32.87 -2.00
CA GLY A 26 7.59 33.20 -2.53
C GLY A 26 6.47 32.65 -1.62
N GLU A 27 5.66 31.75 -2.16
CA GLU A 27 4.56 31.11 -1.44
C GLU A 27 4.97 29.84 -0.68
N ASP A 28 6.17 29.34 -0.87
CA ASP A 28 6.62 28.11 -0.23
C ASP A 28 7.44 28.37 1.03
N ILE A 29 7.13 27.58 2.06
CA ILE A 29 7.89 27.53 3.31
C ILE A 29 8.63 26.19 3.35
N THR A 30 9.98 26.26 3.34
CA THR A 30 10.86 25.10 3.43
C THR A 30 11.50 25.02 4.80
N TYR A 31 11.33 23.93 5.51
CA TYR A 31 11.98 23.65 6.78
C TYR A 31 13.30 22.93 6.56
N LEU A 32 14.31 23.34 7.29
CA LEU A 32 15.69 22.84 7.16
C LEU A 32 16.15 22.27 8.50
N ASN A 33 16.77 21.10 8.47
CA ASN A 33 17.55 20.56 9.57
C ASN A 33 19.04 20.65 9.18
N GLY A 34 19.72 21.64 9.70
CA GLY A 34 21.01 22.07 9.14
C GLY A 34 20.82 22.56 7.71
N SER A 35 21.61 22.01 6.78
CA SER A 35 21.50 22.32 5.34
C SER A 35 20.45 21.48 4.59
N MET A 36 19.83 20.48 5.24
CA MET A 36 18.92 19.54 4.57
C MET A 36 17.45 19.98 4.68
N PRO A 37 16.72 20.09 3.54
CA PRO A 37 15.30 20.32 3.57
C PRO A 37 14.58 19.07 4.09
N VAL A 38 13.70 19.26 5.10
CA VAL A 38 12.98 18.18 5.75
C VAL A 38 11.48 18.21 5.45
N PHE A 39 10.94 19.39 5.11
CA PHE A 39 9.53 19.53 4.77
C PHE A 39 9.29 20.83 4.00
N ILE A 40 8.33 20.81 3.07
CA ILE A 40 7.91 21.99 2.29
C ILE A 40 6.39 22.03 2.26
N HIS A 41 5.82 23.23 2.43
CA HIS A 41 4.39 23.47 2.24
C HIS A 41 4.14 24.90 1.78
N ARG A 42 2.96 25.16 1.22
CA ARG A 42 2.55 26.52 0.86
C ARG A 42 2.19 27.31 2.10
N ALA A 43 2.47 28.60 2.11
CA ALA A 43 2.21 29.49 3.24
C ALA A 43 0.73 29.54 3.66
N GLU A 44 -0.19 29.31 2.71
CA GLU A 44 -1.64 29.22 2.93
C GLU A 44 -2.10 27.87 3.54
N ASP A 45 -1.27 26.80 3.44
CA ASP A 45 -1.61 25.50 3.98
C ASP A 45 -1.39 25.44 5.49
N LEU A 46 -2.38 25.96 6.23
CA LEU A 46 -2.34 25.98 7.69
C LEU A 46 -2.41 24.60 8.34
N ASP A 47 -2.95 23.60 7.66
CA ASP A 47 -3.07 22.25 8.23
C ASP A 47 -1.73 21.52 8.11
N ALA A 48 -1.01 21.66 6.99
CA ALA A 48 0.38 21.20 6.87
C ALA A 48 1.31 21.94 7.85
N PHE A 49 1.17 23.26 7.98
CA PHE A 49 1.92 24.06 8.96
C PHE A 49 1.72 23.54 10.40
N ARG A 50 0.47 23.34 10.81
CA ARG A 50 0.16 22.84 12.16
C ARG A 50 0.67 21.43 12.39
N MET A 51 0.58 20.58 11.38
CA MET A 51 1.07 19.20 11.42
C MET A 51 2.59 19.17 11.63
N ILE A 52 3.36 19.86 10.78
CA ILE A 52 4.83 19.80 10.85
C ILE A 52 5.38 20.46 12.10
N THR A 53 4.81 21.60 12.52
CA THR A 53 5.25 22.28 13.75
C THR A 53 4.94 21.44 14.99
N ALA A 54 3.79 20.74 15.04
CA ALA A 54 3.49 19.79 16.10
C ALA A 54 4.46 18.59 16.10
N GLN A 55 4.81 18.10 14.94
CA GLN A 55 5.77 17.01 14.77
C GLN A 55 7.15 17.39 15.31
N PHE A 56 7.64 18.58 15.03
CA PHE A 56 8.92 19.06 15.58
C PHE A 56 8.94 19.08 17.10
N VAL A 57 7.83 19.45 17.72
CA VAL A 57 7.71 19.45 19.20
C VAL A 57 7.63 18.02 19.74
N VAL A 58 6.86 17.14 19.11
CA VAL A 58 6.71 15.75 19.56
C VAL A 58 8.00 14.97 19.41
N ASN A 59 8.77 15.25 18.35
CA ASN A 59 10.07 14.62 18.08
C ASN A 59 11.23 15.26 18.88
N GLY A 60 10.97 16.31 19.66
CA GLY A 60 12.00 16.97 20.49
C GLY A 60 12.96 17.88 19.72
N HIS A 61 12.68 18.19 18.45
CA HIS A 61 13.52 19.10 17.64
C HIS A 61 13.38 20.58 18.03
N ALA A 62 12.22 20.96 18.60
CA ALA A 62 11.96 22.31 19.07
C ALA A 62 10.95 22.29 20.24
N THR A 63 11.02 23.31 21.08
CA THR A 63 9.99 23.55 22.12
C THR A 63 8.80 24.32 21.56
N GLN A 64 7.65 24.22 22.22
CA GLN A 64 6.46 25.00 21.84
C GLN A 64 6.72 26.52 21.83
N THR A 65 7.53 27.00 22.76
CA THR A 65 7.91 28.40 22.88
C THR A 65 8.79 28.85 21.70
N GLN A 66 9.74 28.05 21.29
CA GLN A 66 10.62 28.34 20.16
C GLN A 66 9.82 28.47 18.86
N ILE A 67 8.89 27.54 18.60
CA ILE A 67 8.01 27.60 17.42
C ILE A 67 7.09 28.83 17.50
N ALA A 68 6.45 29.06 18.64
CA ALA A 68 5.58 30.23 18.83
C ALA A 68 6.31 31.56 18.56
N LYS A 69 7.57 31.68 19.03
CA LYS A 69 8.42 32.85 18.82
C LYS A 69 8.86 33.00 17.36
N ALA A 70 9.27 31.88 16.71
CA ALA A 70 9.79 31.91 15.34
C ALA A 70 8.71 32.30 14.30
N PHE A 71 7.46 31.92 14.54
CA PHE A 71 6.34 32.20 13.64
C PHE A 71 5.39 33.33 14.12
N GLY A 72 5.65 33.91 15.27
CA GLY A 72 4.79 35.00 15.82
C GLY A 72 3.36 34.55 16.16
N ILE A 73 3.16 33.27 16.51
CA ILE A 73 1.83 32.72 16.77
C ILE A 73 1.62 32.40 18.25
N PRO A 74 0.36 32.45 18.74
CA PRO A 74 0.05 32.15 20.14
C PRO A 74 0.45 30.72 20.52
N ALA A 75 1.12 30.54 21.65
CA ALA A 75 1.55 29.23 22.17
C ALA A 75 0.39 28.23 22.32
N ILE A 76 -0.83 28.74 22.60
CA ILE A 76 -2.03 27.89 22.67
C ILE A 76 -2.36 27.19 21.36
N SER A 77 -2.04 27.80 20.22
CA SER A 77 -2.24 27.20 18.90
C SER A 77 -1.33 25.99 18.71
N ILE A 78 -0.05 26.12 19.09
CA ILE A 78 0.91 25.01 19.05
C ILE A 78 0.53 23.93 20.05
N LYS A 79 0.14 24.29 21.28
CA LYS A 79 -0.32 23.31 22.28
C LYS A 79 -1.50 22.47 21.79
N ARG A 80 -2.47 23.09 21.12
CA ARG A 80 -3.61 22.37 20.52
C ARG A 80 -3.17 21.46 19.34
N ALA A 81 -2.25 21.94 18.51
CA ALA A 81 -1.70 21.13 17.41
C ALA A 81 -0.93 19.91 17.94
N VAL A 82 -0.06 20.09 18.95
CA VAL A 82 0.68 19.01 19.60
C VAL A 82 -0.27 18.00 20.25
N LYS A 83 -1.33 18.44 20.92
CA LYS A 83 -2.35 17.55 21.46
C LYS A 83 -2.99 16.70 20.36
N ARG A 84 -3.44 17.36 19.26
CA ARG A 84 -4.03 16.65 18.10
C ARG A 84 -3.06 15.67 17.48
N PHE A 85 -1.80 16.04 17.32
CA PHE A 85 -0.77 15.14 16.77
C PHE A 85 -0.57 13.88 17.63
N ARG A 86 -0.57 14.04 18.96
CA ARG A 86 -0.43 12.91 19.90
C ARG A 86 -1.65 11.99 19.90
N GLU A 87 -2.85 12.53 19.75
CA GLU A 87 -4.10 11.77 19.80
C GLU A 87 -4.46 11.12 18.46
N GLN A 88 -4.21 11.79 17.34
CA GLN A 88 -4.71 11.40 16.02
C GLN A 88 -3.61 11.20 14.97
N GLY A 89 -2.36 11.50 15.31
CA GLY A 89 -1.24 11.48 14.38
C GLY A 89 -1.33 12.53 13.27
N PRO A 90 -0.47 12.46 12.25
CA PRO A 90 -0.45 13.41 11.13
C PRO A 90 -1.79 13.49 10.37
N ARG A 91 -2.47 12.35 10.22
CA ARG A 91 -3.77 12.27 9.51
C ARG A 91 -4.87 13.09 10.15
N GLY A 92 -4.78 13.34 11.46
CA GLY A 92 -5.76 14.14 12.18
C GLY A 92 -5.89 15.57 11.65
N PHE A 93 -4.86 16.14 11.02
CA PHE A 93 -4.86 17.49 10.48
C PHE A 93 -5.61 17.63 9.16
N PHE A 94 -5.61 16.55 8.37
CA PHE A 94 -6.22 16.51 7.03
C PHE A 94 -7.57 15.79 7.01
N ALA A 95 -8.04 15.32 8.17
CA ALA A 95 -9.37 14.75 8.28
C ALA A 95 -10.44 15.84 8.07
N PRO A 96 -11.53 15.55 7.33
CA PRO A 96 -12.64 16.48 7.20
C PRO A 96 -13.10 16.90 8.60
N ARG A 97 -13.22 18.21 8.83
CA ARG A 97 -13.72 18.70 10.12
C ARG A 97 -15.12 18.13 10.33
N ALA A 98 -15.33 17.47 11.47
CA ALA A 98 -16.66 17.11 11.90
C ALA A 98 -17.51 18.39 11.92
N THR A 99 -18.37 18.55 10.93
CA THR A 99 -19.32 19.65 10.90
C THR A 99 -20.22 19.51 12.13
N ARG A 100 -20.52 20.61 12.80
CA ARG A 100 -21.53 20.63 13.89
C ARG A 100 -22.73 19.86 13.38
N GLY A 101 -23.16 18.85 14.16
CA GLY A 101 -24.29 18.00 13.77
C GLY A 101 -25.44 18.87 13.29
N ALA A 102 -26.09 18.45 12.22
CA ALA A 102 -27.15 19.24 11.58
C ALA A 102 -28.20 19.61 12.60
N ALA A 103 -28.41 20.91 12.83
CA ALA A 103 -29.35 21.45 13.82
C ALA A 103 -30.81 20.99 13.58
N VAL A 104 -31.14 20.54 12.36
CA VAL A 104 -32.49 20.13 11.95
C VAL A 104 -32.64 18.60 11.89
N LEU A 105 -31.60 17.88 11.42
CA LEU A 105 -31.63 16.41 11.30
C LEU A 105 -30.86 15.76 12.47
N THR A 106 -31.44 15.86 13.65
CA THR A 106 -30.92 15.17 14.84
C THR A 106 -31.07 13.65 14.72
N PRO A 107 -30.32 12.82 15.47
CA PRO A 107 -30.46 11.37 15.44
C PRO A 107 -31.90 10.88 15.70
N ALA A 108 -32.63 11.56 16.59
CA ALA A 108 -34.03 11.27 16.89
C ALA A 108 -34.95 11.53 15.67
N VAL A 109 -34.74 12.65 14.98
CA VAL A 109 -35.50 13.02 13.78
C VAL A 109 -35.18 12.09 12.63
N LEU A 110 -33.92 11.67 12.47
CA LEU A 110 -33.53 10.68 11.46
C LEU A 110 -34.18 9.34 11.71
N LYS A 111 -34.26 8.87 12.96
CA LYS A 111 -34.93 7.63 13.34
C LYS A 111 -36.42 7.67 13.02
N GLN A 112 -37.12 8.75 13.38
CA GLN A 112 -38.54 8.94 13.06
C GLN A 112 -38.77 9.03 11.53
N ALA A 113 -37.91 9.76 10.82
CA ALA A 113 -37.99 9.87 9.37
C ALA A 113 -37.80 8.50 8.69
N GLN A 114 -36.84 7.69 9.15
CA GLN A 114 -36.57 6.37 8.62
C GLN A 114 -37.75 5.43 8.87
N GLN A 115 -38.37 5.47 10.06
CA GLN A 115 -39.52 4.66 10.38
C GLN A 115 -40.70 4.97 9.44
N ARG A 116 -41.03 6.24 9.22
CA ARG A 116 -42.10 6.66 8.31
C ARG A 116 -41.84 6.33 6.85
N LEU A 117 -40.56 6.39 6.42
CA LEU A 117 -40.19 5.91 5.09
C LEU A 117 -40.34 4.40 4.95
N ALA A 118 -40.06 3.64 6.02
CA ALA A 118 -40.28 2.18 6.03
C ALA A 118 -41.79 1.80 6.00
N GLU A 119 -42.63 2.65 6.58
CA GLU A 119 -44.13 2.52 6.49
C GLU A 119 -44.66 2.85 5.10
N GLY A 120 -43.80 3.21 4.13
CA GLY A 120 -44.18 3.43 2.72
C GLY A 120 -44.63 4.85 2.40
N LEU A 121 -44.49 5.81 3.32
CA LEU A 121 -44.81 7.21 3.08
C LEU A 121 -43.82 7.83 2.09
N ALA A 122 -44.34 8.65 1.18
CA ALA A 122 -43.50 9.32 0.19
C ALA A 122 -42.54 10.35 0.88
N PRO A 123 -41.28 10.48 0.41
CA PRO A 123 -40.29 11.36 1.03
C PRO A 123 -40.71 12.80 1.26
N HIS A 124 -41.53 13.37 0.34
CA HIS A 124 -42.05 14.74 0.48
C HIS A 124 -43.10 14.82 1.61
N ALA A 125 -43.94 13.80 1.76
CA ALA A 125 -44.97 13.75 2.82
C ALA A 125 -44.30 13.62 4.21
N VAL A 126 -43.23 12.81 4.32
CA VAL A 126 -42.47 12.68 5.56
C VAL A 126 -41.74 14.00 5.91
N ALA A 127 -41.18 14.68 4.92
CA ALA A 127 -40.54 15.99 5.13
C ALA A 127 -41.54 17.02 5.64
N ASP A 128 -42.73 17.09 5.07
CA ASP A 128 -43.81 18.00 5.45
C ASP A 128 -44.34 17.71 6.88
N GLN A 129 -44.53 16.44 7.20
CA GLN A 129 -44.97 16.00 8.55
C GLN A 129 -43.95 16.32 9.64
N LEU A 130 -42.64 16.23 9.34
CA LEU A 130 -41.58 16.54 10.27
C LEU A 130 -41.16 18.03 10.24
N LYS A 131 -41.86 18.84 9.46
CA LYS A 131 -41.59 20.27 9.25
C LYS A 131 -40.15 20.55 8.82
N ILE A 132 -39.58 19.67 7.98
CA ILE A 132 -38.24 19.77 7.44
C ILE A 132 -38.33 20.27 6.01
N LYS A 133 -37.43 21.18 5.61
CA LYS A 133 -37.34 21.62 4.21
C LYS A 133 -37.10 20.43 3.31
N ARG A 134 -37.93 20.24 2.28
CA ARG A 134 -37.89 19.11 1.32
C ARG A 134 -36.50 18.94 0.73
N ASP A 135 -35.79 20.04 0.46
CA ASP A 135 -34.43 20.04 -0.06
C ASP A 135 -33.41 19.45 0.92
N THR A 136 -33.54 19.77 2.22
CA THR A 136 -32.70 19.20 3.29
C THR A 136 -32.97 17.69 3.45
N PHE A 137 -34.22 17.28 3.32
CA PHE A 137 -34.61 15.88 3.40
C PHE A 137 -34.09 15.08 2.19
N SER A 138 -34.24 15.61 0.98
CA SER A 138 -33.71 15.01 -0.24
C SER A 138 -32.17 14.88 -0.22
N LYS A 139 -31.46 15.89 0.33
CA LYS A 139 -30.00 15.81 0.54
C LYS A 139 -29.64 14.70 1.53
N ALA A 140 -30.45 14.48 2.57
CA ALA A 140 -30.21 13.41 3.52
C ALA A 140 -30.38 12.00 2.88
N ILE A 141 -31.34 11.84 1.98
CA ILE A 141 -31.52 10.61 1.21
C ILE A 141 -30.36 10.41 0.25
N ARG A 142 -29.97 11.42 -0.51
CA ARG A 142 -28.80 11.33 -1.42
C ARG A 142 -27.49 11.04 -0.70
N ALA A 143 -27.34 11.54 0.53
CA ALA A 143 -26.18 11.31 1.38
C ALA A 143 -26.21 9.95 2.11
N GLY A 144 -27.20 9.08 1.83
CA GLY A 144 -27.33 7.77 2.44
C GLY A 144 -27.68 7.77 3.93
N ARG A 145 -28.10 8.92 4.48
CA ARG A 145 -28.52 9.05 5.89
C ARG A 145 -29.97 8.61 6.13
N LEU A 146 -30.78 8.54 5.07
CA LEU A 146 -32.15 8.04 5.05
C LEU A 146 -32.33 7.18 3.82
N HIS A 147 -33.02 6.05 3.98
CA HIS A 147 -33.32 5.11 2.91
C HIS A 147 -34.83 5.16 2.62
N ALA A 148 -35.19 5.68 1.46
CA ALA A 148 -36.57 5.57 0.97
C ALA A 148 -36.81 4.15 0.48
N SER A 149 -37.85 3.47 0.97
CA SER A 149 -38.27 2.18 0.43
C SER A 149 -38.57 2.32 -1.06
N PRO A 150 -38.09 1.41 -1.93
CA PRO A 150 -38.47 1.46 -3.33
C PRO A 150 -39.99 1.32 -3.43
N LYS A 151 -40.65 2.29 -4.08
CA LYS A 151 -42.06 2.17 -4.41
C LYS A 151 -42.29 0.82 -5.06
N LYS A 152 -43.16 -0.05 -4.47
CA LYS A 152 -43.85 -1.07 -5.20
C LYS A 152 -44.75 -0.35 -6.23
N SER A 153 -44.21 -0.02 -7.37
CA SER A 153 -45.02 0.38 -8.51
C SER A 153 -44.60 -0.48 -9.68
N ALA A 154 -45.59 -1.31 -10.03
CA ALA A 154 -45.84 -1.85 -11.36
C ALA A 154 -44.61 -2.26 -12.18
N ALA A 155 -44.52 -3.55 -12.38
CA ALA A 155 -43.91 -4.11 -13.57
C ALA A 155 -44.28 -3.27 -14.80
N LEU A 156 -43.33 -3.25 -15.74
CA LEU A 156 -43.39 -2.64 -17.07
C LEU A 156 -43.11 -1.14 -17.13
N GLN A 157 -41.81 -0.86 -17.18
CA GLN A 157 -41.20 -0.19 -18.33
C GLN A 157 -39.67 -0.32 -18.24
N MET A 158 -39.18 -1.46 -18.71
CA MET A 158 -37.78 -1.59 -19.13
C MET A 158 -37.62 -0.81 -20.44
N THR A 159 -37.39 0.46 -20.34
CA THR A 159 -36.67 1.25 -21.34
C THR A 159 -35.96 2.37 -20.61
N SER A 160 -35.06 2.02 -19.70
CA SER A 160 -33.97 2.92 -19.44
C SER A 160 -32.99 2.72 -20.59
N SER A 161 -32.77 3.73 -21.37
CA SER A 161 -31.55 3.88 -22.15
C SER A 161 -30.40 3.84 -21.16
N LYS A 162 -29.96 2.63 -20.78
CA LYS A 162 -28.67 2.44 -20.13
C LYS A 162 -27.69 2.99 -21.14
N SER A 163 -27.08 4.13 -20.85
CA SER A 163 -25.87 4.56 -21.57
C SER A 163 -25.02 3.31 -21.67
N VAL A 164 -24.77 2.84 -22.89
CA VAL A 164 -23.92 1.69 -23.14
C VAL A 164 -22.57 2.11 -22.57
N ARG A 165 -22.22 1.52 -21.42
CA ARG A 165 -20.89 1.74 -20.85
C ARG A 165 -19.89 1.30 -21.90
N THR A 166 -18.84 2.07 -22.10
CA THR A 166 -17.75 1.67 -22.98
C THR A 166 -17.18 0.35 -22.48
N ALA A 167 -16.55 -0.43 -23.34
CA ALA A 167 -15.90 -1.67 -22.93
C ALA A 167 -14.89 -1.41 -21.78
N HIS A 168 -14.18 -0.29 -21.83
CA HIS A 168 -13.27 0.17 -20.79
C HIS A 168 -13.99 0.40 -19.45
N ASP A 169 -15.12 1.11 -19.43
CA ASP A 169 -15.90 1.33 -18.19
C ASP A 169 -16.43 0.03 -17.62
N SER A 170 -16.78 -0.94 -18.49
CA SER A 170 -17.23 -2.26 -18.08
C SER A 170 -16.10 -3.09 -17.46
N GLN A 171 -14.89 -3.01 -18.01
CA GLN A 171 -13.70 -3.67 -17.49
C GLN A 171 -13.23 -3.05 -16.16
N ALA A 172 -13.30 -1.74 -16.05
CA ALA A 172 -12.92 -1.02 -14.84
C ALA A 172 -13.91 -1.23 -13.68
N ALA A 173 -15.19 -1.43 -13.99
CA ALA A 173 -16.25 -1.56 -12.98
C ALA A 173 -16.15 -2.89 -12.24
N MET A 174 -16.08 -2.83 -10.90
CA MET A 174 -16.16 -4.02 -10.06
C MET A 174 -17.44 -4.83 -10.35
N GLY A 175 -17.26 -6.11 -10.68
CA GLY A 175 -18.36 -7.02 -11.02
C GLY A 175 -18.92 -6.91 -12.46
N MET A 176 -18.53 -5.91 -13.22
CA MET A 176 -18.94 -5.76 -14.63
C MET A 176 -17.92 -6.34 -15.62
N GLY A 177 -16.68 -6.57 -15.20
CA GLY A 177 -15.61 -7.06 -16.06
C GLY A 177 -15.54 -8.58 -16.21
N THR A 178 -16.63 -9.32 -15.94
CA THR A 178 -16.64 -10.78 -16.10
C THR A 178 -17.16 -11.14 -17.48
N THR A 179 -16.24 -11.35 -18.42
CA THR A 179 -16.56 -11.73 -19.80
C THR A 179 -16.47 -13.23 -20.05
N ASN A 180 -15.95 -14.00 -19.08
CA ASN A 180 -15.87 -15.46 -19.15
C ASN A 180 -16.79 -16.18 -18.13
N PRO A 181 -18.11 -16.10 -18.28
CA PRO A 181 -19.04 -16.69 -17.30
C PRO A 181 -18.99 -18.21 -17.28
N ARG A 182 -18.69 -18.87 -18.39
CA ARG A 182 -18.61 -20.33 -18.47
C ARG A 182 -17.48 -20.89 -17.60
N ALA A 183 -16.28 -20.35 -17.73
CA ALA A 183 -15.14 -20.74 -16.91
C ALA A 183 -15.36 -20.43 -15.43
N ARG A 184 -16.05 -19.32 -15.10
CA ARG A 184 -16.38 -18.98 -13.72
C ARG A 184 -17.39 -19.94 -13.09
N VAL A 185 -18.39 -20.36 -13.84
CA VAL A 185 -19.33 -21.38 -13.40
C VAL A 185 -18.62 -22.73 -13.22
N ALA A 186 -17.81 -23.16 -14.20
CA ALA A 186 -17.03 -24.39 -14.08
C ALA A 186 -16.11 -24.36 -12.85
N ALA A 187 -15.42 -23.25 -12.60
CA ALA A 187 -14.59 -23.08 -11.44
C ALA A 187 -15.37 -23.15 -10.12
N SER A 188 -16.58 -22.57 -10.07
CA SER A 188 -17.43 -22.60 -8.86
C SER A 188 -17.94 -23.99 -8.53
N LEU A 189 -18.06 -24.86 -9.55
CA LEU A 189 -18.44 -26.27 -9.42
C LEU A 189 -17.25 -27.21 -9.20
N GLY A 190 -16.02 -26.68 -9.08
CA GLY A 190 -14.81 -27.49 -8.93
C GLY A 190 -14.36 -28.21 -10.19
N GLY A 191 -14.96 -27.92 -11.34
CA GLY A 191 -14.67 -28.54 -12.64
C GLY A 191 -13.53 -27.87 -13.41
N LEU A 192 -12.83 -26.88 -12.83
CA LEU A 192 -11.76 -26.14 -13.48
C LEU A 192 -10.57 -26.02 -12.55
N ASP A 193 -9.39 -26.48 -12.96
CA ASP A 193 -8.15 -26.36 -12.18
C ASP A 193 -7.62 -24.93 -12.17
N ALA A 194 -7.62 -24.30 -13.35
CA ALA A 194 -7.31 -22.88 -13.55
C ALA A 194 -7.88 -22.46 -14.92
N VAL A 195 -8.21 -21.18 -15.06
CA VAL A 195 -8.56 -20.65 -16.39
C VAL A 195 -7.28 -20.51 -17.21
N ALA A 196 -7.32 -20.95 -18.46
CA ALA A 196 -6.24 -20.73 -19.40
C ALA A 196 -6.15 -19.23 -19.77
N PRO A 197 -4.95 -18.63 -19.77
CA PRO A 197 -4.81 -17.26 -20.22
C PRO A 197 -5.13 -17.13 -21.72
N GLU A 198 -5.90 -16.13 -22.08
CA GLU A 198 -6.25 -15.77 -23.44
C GLU A 198 -5.91 -14.31 -23.69
N PHE A 199 -4.89 -14.04 -24.50
CA PHE A 199 -4.46 -12.68 -24.81
C PHE A 199 -5.18 -12.20 -26.07
N LEU A 200 -6.04 -11.21 -25.89
CA LEU A 200 -6.75 -10.55 -26.98
C LEU A 200 -6.05 -9.23 -27.36
N PRO A 201 -6.12 -8.80 -28.62
CA PRO A 201 -5.65 -7.49 -29.00
C PRO A 201 -6.37 -6.41 -28.20
N ALA A 202 -5.62 -5.60 -27.48
CA ALA A 202 -6.13 -4.48 -26.72
C ALA A 202 -5.25 -3.25 -26.94
N LEU A 203 -5.85 -2.05 -26.92
CA LEU A 203 -5.17 -0.78 -27.03
C LEU A 203 -5.23 -0.06 -25.69
N ASP A 204 -4.22 0.78 -25.45
CA ASP A 204 -4.19 1.71 -24.30
C ASP A 204 -4.32 1.06 -22.92
N ILE A 205 -3.76 -0.15 -22.76
CA ILE A 205 -3.73 -0.80 -21.44
C ILE A 205 -2.72 -0.05 -20.55
N PRO A 206 -3.17 0.60 -19.47
CA PRO A 206 -2.27 1.21 -18.50
C PRO A 206 -1.28 0.17 -17.97
N ARG A 207 -0.02 0.56 -17.90
CA ARG A 207 1.08 -0.33 -17.48
C ARG A 207 1.35 -1.53 -18.39
N GLY A 208 0.87 -1.56 -19.63
CA GLY A 208 1.16 -2.63 -20.60
C GLY A 208 2.65 -2.95 -20.73
N GLY A 209 3.52 -1.97 -20.48
CA GLY A 209 4.97 -2.16 -20.47
C GLY A 209 5.51 -3.23 -19.50
N VAL A 210 4.75 -3.63 -18.45
CA VAL A 210 5.18 -4.75 -17.56
C VAL A 210 5.23 -6.07 -18.29
N MET A 211 4.47 -6.23 -19.39
CA MET A 211 4.50 -7.44 -20.24
C MET A 211 5.86 -7.66 -20.90
N LEU A 212 6.66 -6.62 -21.10
CA LEU A 212 8.02 -6.73 -21.65
C LEU A 212 8.95 -7.52 -20.72
N ALA A 213 8.64 -7.58 -19.44
CA ALA A 213 9.39 -8.36 -18.47
C ALA A 213 8.97 -9.84 -18.40
N LEU A 214 7.86 -10.24 -19.03
CA LEU A 214 7.35 -11.60 -18.97
C LEU A 214 8.36 -12.65 -19.44
N PRO A 215 9.06 -12.49 -20.59
CA PRO A 215 10.06 -13.46 -21.01
C PRO A 215 11.19 -13.64 -19.98
N ALA A 216 11.66 -12.55 -19.37
CA ALA A 216 12.69 -12.58 -18.35
C ALA A 216 12.20 -13.28 -17.08
N LEU A 217 10.98 -13.00 -16.62
CA LEU A 217 10.38 -13.65 -15.46
C LEU A 217 10.26 -15.17 -15.66
N LEU A 218 9.87 -15.61 -16.86
CA LEU A 218 9.79 -17.03 -17.20
C LEU A 218 11.18 -17.67 -17.26
N ALA A 219 12.16 -17.01 -17.90
CA ALA A 219 13.54 -17.47 -17.98
C ALA A 219 14.20 -17.57 -16.58
N LEU A 220 13.86 -16.69 -15.65
CA LEU A 220 14.31 -16.76 -14.25
C LEU A 220 13.60 -17.84 -13.43
N GLY A 221 12.68 -18.59 -14.01
CA GLY A 221 12.02 -19.72 -13.37
C GLY A 221 10.80 -19.38 -12.53
N LEU A 222 10.19 -18.20 -12.67
CA LEU A 222 9.06 -17.76 -11.83
C LEU A 222 7.92 -18.80 -11.80
N ILE A 223 7.62 -19.44 -12.90
CA ILE A 223 6.53 -20.42 -13.00
C ILE A 223 7.06 -21.84 -12.81
N ASP A 224 8.08 -22.23 -13.58
CA ASP A 224 8.55 -23.62 -13.60
C ASP A 224 9.13 -24.09 -12.28
N SER A 225 9.80 -23.21 -11.54
CA SER A 225 10.36 -23.53 -10.23
C SER A 225 9.32 -23.80 -9.14
N THR A 226 8.08 -23.37 -9.34
CA THR A 226 7.01 -23.61 -8.35
C THR A 226 6.43 -25.00 -8.40
N ARG A 227 6.66 -25.70 -9.52
CA ARG A 227 6.14 -27.07 -9.71
C ARG A 227 6.75 -28.01 -8.68
N GLY A 228 5.88 -28.73 -7.98
CA GLY A 228 6.28 -29.61 -6.88
C GLY A 228 6.47 -28.96 -5.53
N HIS A 229 6.42 -27.63 -5.45
CA HIS A 229 6.49 -26.90 -4.18
C HIS A 229 5.16 -26.25 -3.79
N LEU A 230 4.50 -25.60 -4.73
CA LEU A 230 3.35 -24.76 -4.47
C LEU A 230 2.14 -25.23 -5.26
N GLU A 231 1.00 -25.29 -4.59
CA GLU A 231 -0.26 -25.66 -5.20
C GLU A 231 -1.39 -24.75 -4.73
N LEU A 232 -2.37 -24.54 -5.59
CA LEU A 232 -3.60 -23.88 -5.22
C LEU A 232 -4.79 -24.80 -5.49
N PRO A 233 -5.85 -24.73 -4.67
CA PRO A 233 -7.09 -25.45 -4.96
C PRO A 233 -7.65 -25.05 -6.32
N LYS A 234 -8.33 -26.01 -6.97
CA LYS A 234 -9.07 -25.80 -8.21
C LYS A 234 -9.92 -24.53 -8.16
N GLY A 235 -9.96 -23.81 -9.26
CA GLY A 235 -10.72 -22.56 -9.34
C GLY A 235 -10.31 -21.69 -10.51
N TYR A 236 -10.95 -20.54 -10.63
CA TYR A 236 -10.72 -19.63 -11.76
C TYR A 236 -9.28 -19.10 -11.83
N TYR A 237 -8.73 -18.66 -10.70
CA TYR A 237 -7.37 -18.13 -10.62
C TYR A 237 -6.40 -19.20 -10.14
N GLY A 238 -5.57 -19.69 -11.04
CA GLY A 238 -4.52 -20.66 -10.76
C GLY A 238 -3.26 -20.05 -10.14
N LEU A 239 -2.29 -20.91 -9.85
CA LEU A 239 -1.00 -20.51 -9.26
C LEU A 239 -0.26 -19.51 -10.16
N ASP A 240 -0.13 -19.83 -11.45
CA ASP A 240 0.59 -18.99 -12.42
C ASP A 240 0.01 -17.58 -12.50
N SER A 241 -1.33 -17.47 -12.56
CA SER A 241 -2.02 -16.17 -12.57
C SER A 241 -1.75 -15.36 -11.31
N VAL A 242 -1.68 -16.02 -10.15
CA VAL A 242 -1.40 -15.34 -8.88
C VAL A 242 0.04 -14.86 -8.81
N LEU A 243 1.01 -15.69 -9.21
CA LEU A 243 2.42 -15.33 -9.20
C LEU A 243 2.74 -14.22 -10.19
N LEU A 244 2.23 -14.32 -11.42
CA LEU A 244 2.38 -13.26 -12.43
C LEU A 244 1.74 -11.96 -11.98
N LEU A 245 0.55 -12.01 -11.35
CA LEU A 245 -0.06 -10.81 -10.79
C LEU A 245 0.84 -10.14 -9.75
N LEU A 246 1.41 -10.92 -8.82
CA LEU A 246 2.32 -10.39 -7.80
C LEU A 246 3.59 -9.81 -8.42
N ALA A 247 4.18 -10.48 -9.42
CA ALA A 247 5.33 -9.98 -10.15
C ALA A 247 5.03 -8.68 -10.90
N PHE A 248 3.90 -8.60 -11.61
CA PHE A 248 3.49 -7.38 -12.31
C PHE A 248 3.14 -6.25 -11.35
N MET A 249 2.56 -6.55 -10.19
CA MET A 249 2.35 -5.54 -9.14
C MET A 249 3.68 -4.98 -8.63
N ALA A 250 4.70 -5.82 -8.43
CA ALA A 250 6.03 -5.38 -8.03
C ALA A 250 6.69 -4.51 -9.10
N LEU A 251 6.67 -4.93 -10.37
CA LEU A 251 7.18 -4.17 -11.51
C LEU A 251 6.46 -2.81 -11.69
N ALA A 252 5.15 -2.79 -11.48
CA ALA A 252 4.34 -1.58 -11.50
C ALA A 252 4.52 -0.72 -10.23
N ARG A 253 5.38 -1.13 -9.29
CA ARG A 253 5.65 -0.46 -8.01
C ARG A 253 4.41 -0.25 -7.16
N LEU A 254 3.48 -1.20 -7.18
CA LEU A 254 2.37 -1.18 -6.23
C LEU A 254 2.90 -1.58 -4.83
N PRO A 255 2.73 -0.71 -3.82
CA PRO A 255 3.40 -0.88 -2.53
C PRO A 255 2.84 -2.03 -1.68
N SER A 256 1.65 -2.52 -2.04
CA SER A 256 0.98 -3.61 -1.31
C SER A 256 -0.15 -4.20 -2.15
N ILE A 257 -0.61 -5.40 -1.79
CA ILE A 257 -1.78 -6.03 -2.41
C ILE A 257 -3.05 -5.18 -2.25
N GLU A 258 -3.15 -4.35 -1.21
CA GLU A 258 -4.27 -3.43 -0.99
C GLU A 258 -4.37 -2.37 -2.08
N ALA A 259 -3.24 -1.98 -2.67
CA ALA A 259 -3.22 -1.00 -3.75
C ALA A 259 -3.96 -1.48 -5.01
N LEU A 260 -4.17 -2.79 -5.15
CA LEU A 260 -4.94 -3.36 -6.25
C LEU A 260 -6.42 -2.89 -6.25
N ARG A 261 -6.96 -2.49 -5.10
CA ARG A 261 -8.33 -1.92 -4.99
C ARG A 261 -8.54 -0.67 -5.84
N TYR A 262 -7.47 0.05 -6.09
CA TYR A 262 -7.48 1.33 -6.81
C TYR A 262 -7.08 1.16 -8.27
N GLN A 263 -6.97 -0.09 -8.74
CA GLN A 263 -6.65 -0.41 -10.12
C GLN A 263 -7.91 -0.90 -10.84
N ALA A 264 -7.96 -0.69 -12.15
CA ALA A 264 -9.02 -1.23 -12.99
C ALA A 264 -8.86 -2.76 -13.15
N PRO A 265 -9.77 -3.58 -12.62
CA PRO A 265 -9.56 -5.02 -12.54
C PRO A 265 -9.54 -5.71 -13.91
N GLY A 266 -10.25 -5.17 -14.90
CA GLY A 266 -10.22 -5.68 -16.27
C GLY A 266 -8.89 -5.38 -16.97
N GLU A 267 -8.40 -4.14 -16.90
CA GLU A 267 -7.10 -3.76 -17.49
C GLU A 267 -5.94 -4.58 -16.92
N TRP A 268 -5.97 -4.88 -15.64
CA TRP A 268 -5.01 -5.79 -15.02
C TRP A 268 -5.25 -7.24 -15.41
N GLY A 269 -6.50 -7.61 -15.72
CA GLY A 269 -6.87 -8.90 -16.29
C GLY A 269 -6.21 -9.09 -17.65
N ASP A 270 -6.32 -8.11 -18.53
CA ASP A 270 -5.73 -8.14 -19.88
C ASP A 270 -4.21 -8.39 -19.84
N LEU A 271 -3.49 -7.86 -18.82
CA LEU A 271 -2.07 -8.15 -18.61
C LEU A 271 -1.77 -9.63 -18.29
N LEU A 272 -2.76 -10.37 -17.83
CA LEU A 272 -2.65 -11.77 -17.46
C LEU A 272 -3.37 -12.70 -18.44
N GLY A 273 -3.97 -12.19 -19.50
CA GLY A 273 -4.85 -12.93 -20.39
C GLY A 273 -6.14 -13.39 -19.71
N LEU A 274 -6.63 -12.64 -18.74
CA LEU A 274 -7.83 -12.93 -17.96
C LEU A 274 -8.88 -11.83 -18.17
N ASP A 275 -10.15 -12.16 -17.96
CA ASP A 275 -11.22 -11.17 -18.01
C ASP A 275 -11.10 -10.11 -16.90
N ARG A 276 -10.55 -10.49 -15.74
CA ARG A 276 -10.24 -9.59 -14.63
C ARG A 276 -9.33 -10.26 -13.62
N VAL A 277 -8.60 -9.47 -12.85
CA VAL A 277 -7.81 -9.96 -11.70
C VAL A 277 -8.69 -10.28 -10.49
N PRO A 278 -8.19 -11.12 -9.56
CA PRO A 278 -8.91 -11.40 -8.32
C PRO A 278 -9.05 -10.15 -7.45
N GLU A 279 -10.14 -10.08 -6.71
CA GLU A 279 -10.28 -9.08 -5.66
C GLU A 279 -9.22 -9.28 -4.58
N VAL A 280 -8.85 -8.19 -3.92
CA VAL A 280 -7.83 -8.20 -2.84
C VAL A 280 -8.10 -9.26 -1.78
N ARG A 281 -9.37 -9.47 -1.41
CA ARG A 281 -9.75 -10.53 -0.46
C ARG A 281 -9.40 -11.93 -0.97
N THR A 282 -9.71 -12.19 -2.23
CA THR A 282 -9.41 -13.48 -2.88
C THR A 282 -7.90 -13.67 -3.03
N LEU A 283 -7.17 -12.64 -3.48
CA LEU A 283 -5.71 -12.69 -3.60
C LEU A 283 -5.06 -12.97 -2.24
N ARG A 284 -5.49 -12.28 -1.19
CA ARG A 284 -4.99 -12.49 0.17
C ARG A 284 -5.26 -13.92 0.67
N SER A 285 -6.45 -14.45 0.39
CA SER A 285 -6.79 -15.85 0.74
C SER A 285 -5.87 -16.84 0.03
N LYS A 286 -5.59 -16.63 -1.26
CA LYS A 286 -4.67 -17.50 -2.02
C LYS A 286 -3.23 -17.40 -1.52
N ILE A 287 -2.74 -16.20 -1.24
CA ILE A 287 -1.40 -16.01 -0.64
C ILE A 287 -1.31 -16.74 0.71
N ARG A 288 -2.36 -16.68 1.54
CA ARG A 288 -2.40 -17.42 2.81
C ARG A 288 -2.30 -18.92 2.58
N LEU A 289 -3.09 -19.48 1.65
CA LEU A 289 -3.02 -20.91 1.31
C LEU A 289 -1.62 -21.33 0.86
N LEU A 290 -0.92 -20.52 0.07
CA LEU A 290 0.46 -20.79 -0.34
C LEU A 290 1.42 -20.71 0.87
N SER A 291 1.23 -19.73 1.75
CA SER A 291 2.05 -19.59 2.97
C SER A 291 1.87 -20.77 3.93
N ASP A 292 0.63 -21.24 4.09
CA ASP A 292 0.29 -22.31 5.03
C ASP A 292 0.87 -23.69 4.59
N GLN A 293 1.28 -23.84 3.33
CA GLN A 293 1.95 -25.07 2.85
C GLN A 293 3.37 -25.22 3.38
N GLY A 294 3.99 -24.14 3.88
CA GLY A 294 5.35 -24.18 4.41
C GLY A 294 6.46 -24.40 3.36
N GLN A 295 6.11 -24.37 2.06
CA GLN A 295 7.03 -24.68 0.95
C GLN A 295 7.74 -23.45 0.36
N ILE A 296 7.49 -22.27 0.90
CA ILE A 296 8.10 -21.03 0.38
C ILE A 296 9.62 -21.03 0.55
N GLN A 297 10.13 -21.53 1.68
CA GLN A 297 11.58 -21.60 1.92
C GLN A 297 12.27 -22.63 1.02
N PRO A 298 11.80 -23.88 0.91
CA PRO A 298 12.36 -24.85 -0.06
C PRO A 298 12.33 -24.32 -1.50
N TRP A 299 11.22 -23.73 -1.94
CA TRP A 299 11.12 -23.11 -3.26
C TRP A 299 12.13 -21.97 -3.44
N SER A 300 12.24 -21.07 -2.47
CA SER A 300 13.23 -19.97 -2.51
C SER A 300 14.66 -20.49 -2.53
N ALA A 301 14.97 -21.59 -1.84
CA ALA A 301 16.29 -22.20 -1.88
C ALA A 301 16.60 -22.78 -3.26
N GLN A 302 15.67 -23.52 -3.86
CA GLN A 302 15.85 -24.05 -5.22
C GLN A 302 16.11 -22.94 -6.25
N LEU A 303 15.33 -21.85 -6.22
CA LEU A 303 15.57 -20.70 -7.09
C LEU A 303 16.95 -20.07 -6.86
N SER A 304 17.31 -19.87 -5.61
CA SER A 304 18.58 -19.28 -5.22
C SER A 304 19.76 -20.12 -5.74
N THR A 305 19.72 -21.42 -5.53
CA THR A 305 20.75 -22.36 -6.03
C THR A 305 20.84 -22.29 -7.55
N ALA A 306 19.71 -22.38 -8.27
CA ALA A 306 19.69 -22.31 -9.73
C ALA A 306 20.28 -20.98 -10.27
N TRP A 307 20.02 -19.86 -9.61
CA TRP A 307 20.60 -18.57 -10.01
C TRP A 307 22.09 -18.47 -9.71
N MET A 308 22.56 -19.03 -8.59
CA MET A 308 23.99 -19.07 -8.26
C MET A 308 24.76 -20.02 -9.18
N GLU A 309 24.18 -21.16 -9.57
CA GLU A 309 24.73 -22.10 -10.55
C GLU A 309 24.80 -21.50 -11.96
N ALA A 310 23.81 -20.71 -12.35
CA ALA A 310 23.77 -20.04 -13.64
C ALA A 310 24.80 -18.91 -13.79
N ALA A 311 25.25 -18.32 -12.67
CA ALA A 311 26.20 -17.21 -12.65
C ALA A 311 27.19 -17.34 -11.46
N PRO A 312 28.06 -18.36 -11.47
CA PRO A 312 28.96 -18.66 -10.34
C PRO A 312 29.94 -17.54 -10.04
N GLU A 313 30.33 -16.77 -11.04
CA GLU A 313 31.18 -15.59 -10.88
C GLU A 313 30.52 -14.48 -10.04
N LEU A 314 29.19 -14.39 -10.08
CA LEU A 314 28.43 -13.43 -9.25
C LEU A 314 28.24 -13.93 -7.83
N ALA A 315 28.28 -15.24 -7.61
CA ALA A 315 28.15 -15.85 -6.28
C ALA A 315 29.45 -15.79 -5.46
N GLY A 316 30.59 -15.47 -6.09
CA GLY A 316 31.90 -15.39 -5.42
C GLY A 316 32.06 -14.24 -4.44
N THR A 317 31.28 -13.16 -4.57
CA THR A 317 31.28 -12.03 -3.64
C THR A 317 29.85 -11.55 -3.41
N LEU A 318 29.40 -11.67 -2.17
CA LEU A 318 28.06 -11.32 -1.77
C LEU A 318 28.07 -10.15 -0.79
N TYR A 319 27.05 -9.29 -0.86
CA TYR A 319 26.82 -8.30 0.15
C TYR A 319 25.42 -8.41 0.76
N ILE A 320 25.30 -8.01 2.01
CA ILE A 320 24.10 -8.19 2.79
C ILE A 320 23.55 -6.81 3.16
N ASP A 321 22.27 -6.56 2.82
CA ASP A 321 21.55 -5.34 3.19
C ASP A 321 20.36 -5.66 4.10
N GLY A 322 20.33 -5.01 5.25
CA GLY A 322 19.28 -5.15 6.23
C GLY A 322 18.18 -4.10 6.05
N HIS A 323 16.96 -4.50 5.78
CA HIS A 323 15.82 -3.63 5.58
C HIS A 323 14.70 -3.86 6.61
N VAL A 324 14.36 -2.82 7.37
CA VAL A 324 13.24 -2.88 8.32
C VAL A 324 11.93 -2.60 7.59
N ARG A 325 11.05 -3.62 7.51
CA ARG A 325 9.73 -3.54 6.89
C ARG A 325 8.67 -3.22 7.93
N VAL A 326 8.21 -1.98 7.93
CA VAL A 326 7.19 -1.50 8.87
C VAL A 326 5.84 -2.14 8.58
N TYR A 327 5.21 -2.64 9.63
CA TYR A 327 3.86 -3.21 9.58
C TYR A 327 2.83 -2.17 10.01
N HIS A 328 1.94 -1.82 9.10
CA HIS A 328 0.87 -0.85 9.31
C HIS A 328 -0.49 -1.50 9.66
N GLY A 329 -0.54 -2.82 9.77
CA GLY A 329 -1.75 -3.56 10.11
C GLY A 329 -2.00 -3.60 11.62
N GLU A 330 -3.21 -4.04 12.00
CA GLU A 330 -3.63 -4.16 13.39
C GLU A 330 -3.74 -5.62 13.87
N GLN A 331 -3.83 -6.57 12.93
CA GLN A 331 -4.14 -7.96 13.24
C GLN A 331 -2.94 -8.74 13.84
N THR A 332 -1.73 -8.46 13.35
CA THR A 332 -0.54 -9.18 13.79
C THR A 332 0.23 -8.38 14.84
N ARG A 333 0.52 -9.00 15.96
CA ARG A 333 1.36 -8.39 17.02
C ARG A 333 2.82 -8.68 16.69
N LEU A 334 3.47 -7.79 15.95
CA LEU A 334 4.90 -7.85 15.70
C LEU A 334 5.68 -7.08 16.77
N PRO A 335 6.94 -7.48 17.05
CA PRO A 335 7.84 -6.70 17.88
C PRO A 335 8.12 -5.33 17.26
N ARG A 336 8.67 -4.43 18.07
CA ARG A 336 9.06 -3.09 17.60
C ARG A 336 10.52 -3.09 17.22
N HIS A 337 10.81 -2.67 15.98
CA HIS A 337 12.14 -2.47 15.45
C HIS A 337 12.43 -0.97 15.31
N TYR A 338 13.67 -0.59 15.50
CA TYR A 338 14.10 0.79 15.28
C TYR A 338 14.20 1.08 13.77
N VAL A 339 13.38 2.00 13.29
CA VAL A 339 13.38 2.44 11.89
C VAL A 339 14.23 3.70 11.79
N ALA A 340 15.46 3.56 11.32
CA ALA A 340 16.46 4.64 11.30
C ALA A 340 15.97 5.89 10.54
N ARG A 341 15.30 5.73 9.38
CA ARG A 341 14.75 6.85 8.60
C ARG A 341 13.69 7.65 9.35
N GLN A 342 12.91 7.00 10.21
CA GLN A 342 11.82 7.62 10.96
C GLN A 342 12.23 7.95 12.41
N ARG A 343 13.36 7.40 12.87
CA ARG A 343 13.85 7.50 14.25
C ARG A 343 12.80 7.07 15.29
N LEU A 344 12.03 6.05 14.95
CA LEU A 344 10.94 5.52 15.76
C LEU A 344 11.05 4.01 15.89
N CYS A 345 10.61 3.47 17.03
CA CYS A 345 10.40 2.03 17.19
C CYS A 345 8.98 1.67 16.74
N LEU A 346 8.86 1.03 15.59
CA LEU A 346 7.60 0.65 14.97
C LEU A 346 7.48 -0.88 14.89
N ARG A 347 6.24 -1.39 14.85
CA ARG A 347 6.01 -2.81 14.57
C ARG A 347 6.55 -3.14 13.20
N ALA A 348 7.46 -4.09 13.12
CA ALA A 348 8.15 -4.39 11.88
C ALA A 348 8.71 -5.81 11.88
N THR A 349 9.19 -6.25 10.73
CA THR A 349 10.14 -7.36 10.54
C THR A 349 11.41 -6.81 9.92
N THR A 350 12.53 -7.51 10.07
CA THR A 350 13.77 -7.17 9.36
C THR A 350 14.03 -8.21 8.29
N ASP A 351 14.23 -7.75 7.06
CA ASP A 351 14.59 -8.57 5.91
C ASP A 351 16.08 -8.35 5.62
N TYR A 352 16.87 -9.41 5.64
CA TYR A 352 18.28 -9.40 5.25
C TYR A 352 18.40 -9.96 3.84
N TRP A 353 18.66 -9.07 2.89
CA TRP A 353 18.83 -9.42 1.48
C TRP A 353 20.28 -9.79 1.22
N VAL A 354 20.49 -10.96 0.65
CA VAL A 354 21.81 -11.43 0.18
C VAL A 354 21.88 -11.24 -1.32
N ASN A 355 22.78 -10.35 -1.74
CA ASN A 355 22.85 -9.88 -3.11
C ASN A 355 24.22 -10.20 -3.71
N ALA A 356 24.25 -10.45 -5.01
CA ALA A 356 25.45 -10.51 -5.80
C ALA A 356 26.10 -9.12 -5.96
N LEU A 357 27.31 -9.08 -6.46
CA LEU A 357 28.11 -7.84 -6.65
C LEU A 357 27.41 -6.84 -7.59
N ASP A 358 26.67 -7.32 -8.57
CA ASP A 358 25.91 -6.50 -9.53
C ASP A 358 24.55 -6.01 -8.99
N GLY A 359 24.19 -6.45 -7.79
CA GLY A 359 22.93 -6.08 -7.13
C GLY A 359 21.79 -7.09 -7.33
N GLN A 360 22.01 -8.20 -8.03
CA GLN A 360 21.01 -9.25 -8.16
C GLN A 360 20.76 -9.90 -6.79
N PRO A 361 19.52 -9.91 -6.27
CA PRO A 361 19.21 -10.63 -5.04
C PRO A 361 19.18 -12.14 -5.28
N PHE A 362 19.92 -12.90 -4.50
CA PHE A 362 19.83 -14.36 -4.52
C PHE A 362 18.77 -14.86 -3.56
N PHE A 363 18.78 -14.39 -2.33
CA PHE A 363 17.75 -14.75 -1.36
C PHE A 363 17.57 -13.71 -0.26
N VAL A 364 16.56 -13.90 0.54
CA VAL A 364 16.25 -13.06 1.69
C VAL A 364 16.05 -13.93 2.94
N VAL A 365 16.57 -13.44 4.07
CA VAL A 365 16.30 -14.00 5.39
C VAL A 365 15.39 -13.02 6.13
N ASN A 366 14.18 -13.47 6.47
CA ASN A 366 13.22 -12.65 7.19
C ASN A 366 13.28 -12.95 8.69
N GLN A 367 13.47 -11.92 9.49
CA GLN A 367 13.51 -12.00 10.95
C GLN A 367 12.33 -11.24 11.56
N VAL A 368 11.50 -11.97 12.32
CA VAL A 368 10.42 -11.36 13.10
C VAL A 368 10.97 -10.61 14.30
N VAL A 369 11.93 -11.22 15.00
CA VAL A 369 12.72 -10.58 16.05
C VAL A 369 14.12 -10.43 15.49
N ASP A 370 14.60 -9.20 15.39
CA ASP A 370 15.91 -8.91 14.81
C ASP A 370 17.03 -9.26 15.81
N PRO A 371 17.82 -10.32 15.58
CA PRO A 371 18.93 -10.70 16.45
C PRO A 371 20.22 -9.91 16.16
N GLY A 372 20.18 -9.06 15.12
CA GLY A 372 21.33 -8.32 14.61
C GLY A 372 22.04 -9.01 13.44
N LEU A 373 22.68 -8.18 12.61
CA LEU A 373 23.29 -8.62 11.36
C LEU A 373 24.33 -9.73 11.55
N ILE A 374 25.21 -9.62 12.53
CA ILE A 374 26.29 -10.60 12.77
C ILE A 374 25.67 -11.97 13.05
N HIS A 375 24.68 -12.03 13.94
CA HIS A 375 23.98 -13.28 14.29
C HIS A 375 23.32 -13.92 13.07
N VAL A 376 22.65 -13.11 12.23
CA VAL A 376 22.00 -13.61 11.01
C VAL A 376 23.04 -14.14 10.01
N ILE A 377 24.19 -13.47 9.87
CA ILE A 377 25.26 -13.97 9.01
C ILE A 377 25.75 -15.35 9.49
N GLU A 378 26.06 -15.48 10.79
CA GLU A 378 26.66 -16.70 11.34
C GLU A 378 25.68 -17.89 11.38
N HIS A 379 24.40 -17.65 11.67
CA HIS A 379 23.46 -18.72 11.97
C HIS A 379 22.44 -19.00 10.86
N ASP A 380 22.19 -18.04 9.98
CA ASP A 380 21.21 -18.20 8.90
C ASP A 380 21.84 -18.17 7.50
N ILE A 381 22.73 -17.17 7.23
CA ILE A 381 23.23 -16.92 5.88
C ILE A 381 24.38 -17.87 5.53
N VAL A 382 25.41 -17.96 6.36
CA VAL A 382 26.57 -18.82 6.08
C VAL A 382 26.16 -20.29 5.98
N PRO A 383 25.41 -20.87 6.94
CA PRO A 383 24.96 -22.25 6.83
C PRO A 383 24.08 -22.52 5.60
N ARG A 384 23.34 -21.52 5.13
CA ARG A 384 22.55 -21.65 3.91
C ARG A 384 23.45 -21.64 2.67
N LEU A 385 24.42 -20.75 2.61
CA LEU A 385 25.39 -20.71 1.51
C LEU A 385 26.23 -21.98 1.43
N GLU A 386 26.70 -22.51 2.57
CA GLU A 386 27.44 -23.78 2.61
C GLU A 386 26.64 -24.96 2.09
N ARG A 387 25.32 -24.96 2.27
CA ARG A 387 24.43 -25.99 1.79
C ARG A 387 24.04 -25.81 0.32
N ASP A 388 23.75 -24.56 -0.08
CA ASP A 388 23.10 -24.24 -1.35
C ASP A 388 24.12 -23.90 -2.47
N VAL A 389 25.35 -23.48 -2.11
CA VAL A 389 26.44 -23.27 -3.09
C VAL A 389 27.18 -24.57 -3.27
N PRO A 390 27.19 -25.17 -4.49
CA PRO A 390 27.99 -26.39 -4.76
C PRO A 390 29.47 -26.08 -4.51
N ASP A 391 30.18 -27.05 -3.90
CA ASP A 391 31.61 -26.97 -3.64
C ASP A 391 32.36 -26.49 -4.89
N GLN A 392 32.70 -25.24 -4.96
CA GLN A 392 33.68 -24.79 -5.94
C GLN A 392 35.01 -25.44 -5.54
N PRO A 393 35.67 -26.16 -6.44
CA PRO A 393 37.00 -26.66 -6.15
C PRO A 393 37.85 -25.47 -5.75
N THR A 394 38.20 -25.40 -4.47
CA THR A 394 39.16 -24.41 -3.98
C THR A 394 40.37 -24.55 -4.87
N HIS A 395 40.63 -23.58 -5.74
CA HIS A 395 41.92 -23.41 -6.37
C HIS A 395 42.95 -23.21 -5.25
N ARG A 396 43.38 -24.31 -4.64
CA ARG A 396 44.68 -24.33 -3.95
C ARG A 396 45.66 -24.04 -5.03
N GLY A 397 46.22 -22.82 -5.02
CA GLY A 397 47.32 -22.47 -5.89
C GLY A 397 48.41 -23.54 -5.79
N PRO A 398 49.09 -23.88 -6.90
CA PRO A 398 50.25 -24.76 -6.83
C PRO A 398 51.36 -24.02 -6.08
N GLY A 399 51.63 -24.45 -4.85
CA GLY A 399 52.82 -23.99 -4.17
C GLY A 399 52.63 -23.66 -2.67
N GLU A 400 52.62 -24.67 -1.82
CA GLU A 400 53.48 -24.81 -0.67
C GLU A 400 53.61 -26.28 -0.29
#